data_8446bd26bc45e2c0c43c7b8a21f41827
#
_entry.id   8446bd26bc45e2c0c43c7b8a21f41827
#
_cell.length_a   1.000
_cell.length_b   1.000
_cell.length_c   1.000
_cell.angle_alpha   90.00
_cell.angle_beta   90.00
_cell.angle_gamma   90.00
#
_symmetry.space_group_name_H-M   'P 1'
#
loop_
_entity.id
_entity.type
_entity.pdbx_description
1 polymer ?
#
loop_
_entity_poly.entity_id
_entity_poly.type
_entity_poly.pdbx_seq_one_letter_code
_entity_poly.pdbx_strand_id
1 'polypeptide(L)'
;MILFLEANSYSWNELQEAMVHSCTRAVSPIFFLLCAGAMTGIWNLSGTIPGLTYTGILWIRPEWYPVTAYVGCFLFSFLTGSVFSSCGTMGILFLNIGTSMGYEEKIAAAVIIAGAFCGYGISPMSDFVYLLSSSVEIELAKTLKAERNSIIPTICVCLAGCFYAGWKNAELAGISIQESSKMIQIFGEMCLGTHRRC
;
A
#
# COMPACT_ATOMS: atom_id res chain seq x y z
N MET A 1 25.02 6.23 -17.21
CA MET A 1 25.07 7.09 -16.01
C MET A 1 26.51 7.21 -15.47
N ILE A 2 27.24 6.13 -15.26
CA ILE A 2 28.64 6.16 -14.77
C ILE A 2 29.56 6.92 -15.72
N LEU A 3 29.52 6.69 -17.04
CA LEU A 3 30.27 7.40 -18.08
C LEU A 3 29.98 8.90 -18.14
N PHE A 4 28.77 9.34 -17.75
CA PHE A 4 28.38 10.76 -17.72
C PHE A 4 28.95 11.48 -16.48
N LEU A 5 29.17 10.74 -15.39
CA LEU A 5 29.76 11.28 -14.16
C LEU A 5 31.29 11.38 -14.27
N GLU A 6 31.93 10.45 -14.97
CA GLU A 6 33.37 10.50 -15.27
C GLU A 6 33.73 11.71 -16.16
N ALA A 7 32.83 12.08 -17.08
CA ALA A 7 33.01 13.29 -17.93
C ALA A 7 32.95 14.61 -17.14
N ASN A 8 32.46 14.59 -15.89
CA ASN A 8 32.24 15.78 -15.07
C ASN A 8 33.24 15.92 -13.89
N SER A 9 34.43 15.37 -14.02
CA SER A 9 35.57 15.54 -13.07
C SER A 9 35.37 14.98 -11.65
N TYR A 10 34.48 14.02 -11.45
CA TYR A 10 34.37 13.33 -10.16
C TYR A 10 35.45 12.26 -10.03
N SER A 11 36.15 12.23 -8.90
CA SER A 11 37.16 11.20 -8.60
C SER A 11 36.48 9.83 -8.44
N TRP A 12 37.16 8.75 -8.88
CA TRP A 12 36.67 7.38 -8.71
C TRP A 12 36.33 7.04 -7.25
N ASN A 13 37.10 7.56 -6.30
CA ASN A 13 36.89 7.37 -4.88
C ASN A 13 35.56 8.02 -4.41
N GLU A 14 35.25 9.21 -4.87
CA GLU A 14 33.98 9.90 -4.56
C GLU A 14 32.77 9.14 -5.14
N LEU A 15 32.93 8.60 -6.33
CA LEU A 15 31.89 7.77 -6.96
C LEU A 15 31.63 6.49 -6.18
N GLN A 16 32.70 5.83 -5.71
CA GLN A 16 32.61 4.61 -4.91
C GLN A 16 31.96 4.89 -3.54
N GLU A 17 32.32 6.00 -2.91
CA GLU A 17 31.73 6.42 -1.63
C GLU A 17 30.23 6.73 -1.78
N ALA A 18 29.84 7.42 -2.83
CA ALA A 18 28.44 7.69 -3.16
C ALA A 18 27.64 6.41 -3.46
N MET A 19 28.23 5.44 -4.15
CA MET A 19 27.59 4.14 -4.38
C MET A 19 27.39 3.36 -3.09
N VAL A 20 28.41 3.25 -2.23
CA VAL A 20 28.33 2.58 -0.93
C VAL A 20 27.28 3.24 -0.05
N HIS A 21 27.25 4.57 0.01
CA HIS A 21 26.26 5.31 0.78
C HIS A 21 24.82 5.08 0.26
N SER A 22 24.63 5.00 -1.05
CA SER A 22 23.34 4.69 -1.67
C SER A 22 22.90 3.25 -1.37
N CYS A 23 23.80 2.28 -1.44
CA CYS A 23 23.53 0.90 -1.07
C CYS A 23 23.13 0.78 0.41
N THR A 24 23.83 1.48 1.30
CA THR A 24 23.52 1.48 2.74
C THR A 24 22.12 2.00 3.02
N ARG A 25 21.66 3.02 2.30
CA ARG A 25 20.27 3.53 2.41
C ARG A 25 19.22 2.53 1.93
N ALA A 26 19.55 1.69 0.95
CA ALA A 26 18.63 0.65 0.45
C ALA A 26 18.47 -0.54 1.42
N VAL A 27 19.40 -0.76 2.34
CA VAL A 27 19.33 -1.88 3.30
C VAL A 27 18.10 -1.76 4.21
N SER A 28 17.77 -0.56 4.69
CA SER A 28 16.63 -0.34 5.59
C SER A 28 15.28 -0.74 4.97
N PRO A 29 14.92 -0.29 3.75
CA PRO A 29 13.69 -0.75 3.08
C PRO A 29 13.68 -2.26 2.80
N ILE A 30 14.81 -2.85 2.42
CA ILE A 30 14.91 -4.29 2.16
C ILE A 30 14.64 -5.09 3.44
N PHE A 31 15.28 -4.70 4.55
CA PHE A 31 15.07 -5.34 5.84
C PHE A 31 13.62 -5.23 6.30
N PHE A 32 13.00 -4.05 6.10
CA PHE A 32 11.59 -3.85 6.39
C PHE A 32 10.69 -4.79 5.58
N LEU A 33 10.93 -4.93 4.27
CA LEU A 33 10.16 -5.84 3.42
C LEU A 33 10.30 -7.30 3.84
N LEU A 34 11.49 -7.73 4.26
CA LEU A 34 11.71 -9.09 4.79
C LEU A 34 10.93 -9.32 6.07
N CYS A 35 10.97 -8.37 7.02
CA CYS A 35 10.20 -8.45 8.27
C CYS A 35 8.68 -8.45 8.00
N ALA A 36 8.20 -7.59 7.09
CA ALA A 36 6.79 -7.54 6.70
C ALA A 36 6.34 -8.86 6.07
N GLY A 37 7.16 -9.46 5.21
CA GLY A 37 6.90 -10.77 4.61
C GLY A 37 6.79 -11.89 5.65
N ALA A 38 7.73 -11.94 6.60
CA ALA A 38 7.69 -12.90 7.70
C ALA A 38 6.44 -12.73 8.58
N MET A 39 6.10 -11.48 8.91
CA MET A 39 4.92 -11.16 9.73
C MET A 39 3.61 -11.54 9.01
N THR A 40 3.53 -11.31 7.70
CA THR A 40 2.41 -11.73 6.86
C THR A 40 2.24 -13.25 6.87
N GLY A 41 3.35 -14.00 6.81
CA GLY A 41 3.32 -15.45 6.92
C GLY A 41 2.72 -15.92 8.26
N ILE A 42 3.13 -15.32 9.36
CA ILE A 42 2.60 -15.62 10.70
C ILE A 42 1.10 -15.29 10.79
N TRP A 43 0.67 -14.15 10.26
CA TRP A 43 -0.74 -13.74 10.26
C TRP A 43 -1.64 -14.66 9.41
N ASN A 44 -1.11 -15.20 8.30
CA ASN A 44 -1.83 -16.21 7.53
C ASN A 44 -2.01 -17.51 8.32
N LEU A 45 -0.94 -18.01 8.96
CA LEU A 45 -0.97 -19.23 9.75
C LEU A 45 -1.84 -19.11 11.01
N SER A 46 -1.87 -17.95 11.65
CA SER A 46 -2.70 -17.67 12.83
C SER A 46 -4.19 -17.47 12.50
N GLY A 47 -4.57 -17.40 11.22
CA GLY A 47 -5.94 -17.13 10.81
C GLY A 47 -6.35 -15.65 10.94
N THR A 48 -5.41 -14.75 11.30
CA THR A 48 -5.69 -13.32 11.45
C THR A 48 -6.10 -12.68 10.13
N ILE A 49 -5.36 -12.95 9.03
CA ILE A 49 -5.70 -12.43 7.71
C ILE A 49 -7.04 -12.97 7.21
N PRO A 50 -7.33 -14.27 7.24
CA PRO A 50 -8.65 -14.78 6.90
C PRO A 50 -9.79 -14.18 7.74
N GLY A 51 -9.58 -14.02 9.06
CA GLY A 51 -10.57 -13.41 9.94
C GLY A 51 -10.86 -11.94 9.63
N LEU A 52 -9.81 -11.14 9.39
CA LEU A 52 -9.94 -9.74 8.98
C LEU A 52 -10.57 -9.61 7.58
N THR A 53 -10.22 -10.51 6.66
CA THR A 53 -10.81 -10.56 5.32
C THR A 53 -12.30 -10.85 5.41
N TYR A 54 -12.70 -11.83 6.21
CA TYR A 54 -14.12 -12.14 6.46
C TYR A 54 -14.89 -10.94 7.00
N THR A 55 -14.35 -10.29 8.04
CA THR A 55 -14.96 -9.09 8.62
C THR A 55 -15.02 -7.95 7.60
N GLY A 56 -13.95 -7.77 6.81
CA GLY A 56 -13.89 -6.75 5.75
C GLY A 56 -14.97 -6.95 4.69
N ILE A 57 -15.21 -8.18 4.24
CA ILE A 57 -16.25 -8.51 3.25
C ILE A 57 -17.65 -8.21 3.81
N LEU A 58 -17.88 -8.42 5.10
CA LEU A 58 -19.19 -8.12 5.72
C LEU A 58 -19.48 -6.61 5.84
N TRP A 59 -18.43 -5.79 6.02
CA TRP A 59 -18.57 -4.36 6.25
C TRP A 59 -18.44 -3.51 4.99
N ILE A 60 -17.62 -3.98 4.03
CA ILE A 60 -17.31 -3.25 2.81
C ILE A 60 -18.23 -3.75 1.69
N ARG A 61 -19.05 -2.86 1.14
CA ARG A 61 -19.81 -3.19 -0.07
C ARG A 61 -18.85 -3.26 -1.26
N PRO A 62 -19.02 -4.24 -2.18
CA PRO A 62 -18.13 -4.40 -3.33
C PRO A 62 -17.99 -3.14 -4.16
N GLU A 63 -19.08 -2.41 -4.38
CA GLU A 63 -19.10 -1.16 -5.15
C GLU A 63 -18.14 -0.09 -4.57
N TRP A 64 -18.00 -0.06 -3.24
CA TRP A 64 -17.19 0.91 -2.51
C TRP A 64 -15.78 0.40 -2.16
N TYR A 65 -15.49 -0.86 -2.48
CA TYR A 65 -14.21 -1.47 -2.15
C TYR A 65 -13.01 -0.64 -2.64
N PRO A 66 -12.92 -0.19 -3.94
CA PRO A 66 -11.74 0.55 -4.40
C PRO A 66 -11.55 1.86 -3.66
N VAL A 67 -12.64 2.57 -3.37
CA VAL A 67 -12.59 3.82 -2.60
C VAL A 67 -12.15 3.57 -1.17
N THR A 68 -12.69 2.54 -0.53
CA THR A 68 -12.34 2.17 0.86
C THR A 68 -10.87 1.74 0.97
N ALA A 69 -10.38 0.93 0.03
CA ALA A 69 -9.00 0.50 -0.03
C ALA A 69 -8.05 1.68 -0.27
N TYR A 70 -8.39 2.57 -1.19
CA TYR A 70 -7.63 3.79 -1.45
C TYR A 70 -7.52 4.68 -0.20
N VAL A 71 -8.66 5.00 0.43
CA VAL A 71 -8.71 5.87 1.62
C VAL A 71 -8.00 5.22 2.80
N GLY A 72 -8.17 3.92 3.01
CA GLY A 72 -7.50 3.18 4.08
C GLY A 72 -5.98 3.20 3.93
N CYS A 73 -5.46 2.91 2.74
CA CYS A 73 -4.03 2.97 2.46
C CYS A 73 -3.49 4.41 2.50
N PHE A 74 -4.27 5.39 2.03
CA PHE A 74 -3.93 6.80 2.10
C PHE A 74 -3.76 7.26 3.55
N LEU A 75 -4.74 7.01 4.41
CA LEU A 75 -4.70 7.41 5.83
C LEU A 75 -3.54 6.74 6.57
N PHE A 76 -3.35 5.44 6.34
CA PHE A 76 -2.28 4.71 6.98
C PHE A 76 -0.90 5.20 6.54
N SER A 77 -0.71 5.47 5.25
CA SER A 77 0.52 6.03 4.69
C SER A 77 0.78 7.46 5.16
N PHE A 78 -0.27 8.27 5.27
CA PHE A 78 -0.20 9.61 5.83
C PHE A 78 0.29 9.61 7.29
N LEU A 79 -0.22 8.69 8.12
CA LEU A 79 0.15 8.57 9.52
C LEU A 79 1.56 8.01 9.72
N THR A 80 1.95 7.00 8.95
CA THR A 80 3.25 6.34 9.08
C THR A 80 4.38 7.05 8.33
N GLY A 81 4.05 7.86 7.33
CA GLY A 81 5.04 8.50 6.45
C GLY A 81 5.82 7.51 5.58
N SER A 82 5.34 6.29 5.39
CA SER A 82 6.03 5.23 4.65
C SER A 82 5.09 4.46 3.72
N VAL A 83 5.41 4.47 2.42
CA VAL A 83 4.70 3.68 1.41
C VAL A 83 4.87 2.18 1.66
N PHE A 84 6.08 1.75 1.99
CA PHE A 84 6.38 0.34 2.20
C PHE A 84 5.63 -0.24 3.39
N SER A 85 5.54 0.52 4.49
CA SER A 85 4.77 0.13 5.66
C SER A 85 3.28 0.01 5.33
N SER A 86 2.74 0.96 4.59
CA SER A 86 1.33 0.97 4.18
C SER A 86 1.00 -0.21 3.26
N CYS A 87 1.81 -0.45 2.24
CA CYS A 87 1.61 -1.57 1.32
C CYS A 87 1.82 -2.94 1.99
N GLY A 88 2.82 -3.05 2.87
CA GLY A 88 3.15 -4.30 3.56
C GLY A 88 2.16 -4.70 4.65
N THR A 89 1.38 -3.77 5.19
CA THR A 89 0.36 -4.04 6.22
C THR A 89 -1.05 -3.94 5.65
N MET A 90 -1.56 -2.72 5.47
CA MET A 90 -2.91 -2.48 4.96
C MET A 90 -3.09 -2.92 3.52
N GLY A 91 -2.04 -2.78 2.69
CA GLY A 91 -2.09 -3.20 1.29
C GLY A 91 -2.37 -4.69 1.13
N ILE A 92 -1.70 -5.54 1.87
CA ILE A 92 -1.91 -6.99 1.82
C ILE A 92 -3.32 -7.35 2.29
N LEU A 93 -3.82 -6.70 3.36
CA LEU A 93 -5.18 -6.91 3.85
C LEU A 93 -6.22 -6.55 2.78
N PHE A 94 -6.13 -5.36 2.22
CA PHE A 94 -7.07 -4.92 1.17
C PHE A 94 -6.93 -5.75 -0.11
N LEU A 95 -5.73 -6.20 -0.47
CA LEU A 95 -5.54 -7.08 -1.62
C LEU A 95 -6.32 -8.39 -1.44
N ASN A 96 -6.21 -9.03 -0.26
CA ASN A 96 -6.97 -10.26 0.04
C ASN A 96 -8.49 -10.02 0.06
N ILE A 97 -8.96 -8.89 0.60
CA ILE A 97 -10.38 -8.51 0.56
C ILE A 97 -10.86 -8.35 -0.89
N GLY A 98 -10.09 -7.62 -1.71
CA GLY A 98 -10.44 -7.34 -3.11
C GLY A 98 -10.51 -8.60 -3.97
N THR A 99 -9.51 -9.47 -3.86
CA THR A 99 -9.50 -10.76 -4.58
C THR A 99 -10.63 -11.66 -4.14
N SER A 100 -10.97 -11.69 -2.84
CA SER A 100 -12.12 -12.43 -2.32
C SER A 100 -13.46 -11.85 -2.79
N MET A 101 -13.52 -10.57 -3.11
CA MET A 101 -14.70 -9.91 -3.71
C MET A 101 -14.75 -10.03 -5.25
N GLY A 102 -13.80 -10.73 -5.88
CA GLY A 102 -13.74 -10.95 -7.32
C GLY A 102 -13.10 -9.82 -8.13
N TYR A 103 -12.43 -8.87 -7.48
CA TYR A 103 -11.64 -7.88 -8.19
C TYR A 103 -10.36 -8.49 -8.76
N GLU A 104 -9.98 -8.07 -9.95
CA GLU A 104 -8.69 -8.44 -10.54
C GLU A 104 -7.55 -7.91 -9.65
N GLU A 105 -6.56 -8.75 -9.35
CA GLU A 105 -5.41 -8.40 -8.51
C GLU A 105 -4.70 -7.12 -8.95
N LYS A 106 -4.62 -6.90 -10.27
CA LYS A 106 -4.00 -5.71 -10.85
C LYS A 106 -4.72 -4.42 -10.48
N ILE A 107 -6.07 -4.46 -10.50
CA ILE A 107 -6.89 -3.29 -10.13
C ILE A 107 -6.78 -3.03 -8.62
N ALA A 108 -6.87 -4.07 -7.81
CA ALA A 108 -6.73 -3.96 -6.37
C ALA A 108 -5.34 -3.41 -5.99
N ALA A 109 -4.26 -3.95 -6.57
CA ALA A 109 -2.90 -3.47 -6.34
C ALA A 109 -2.71 -2.01 -6.78
N ALA A 110 -3.24 -1.62 -7.95
CA ALA A 110 -3.15 -0.25 -8.44
C ALA A 110 -3.81 0.76 -7.49
N VAL A 111 -4.99 0.44 -6.97
CA VAL A 111 -5.72 1.28 -6.00
C VAL A 111 -4.95 1.44 -4.69
N ILE A 112 -4.40 0.34 -4.17
CA ILE A 112 -3.62 0.31 -2.94
C ILE A 112 -2.36 1.16 -3.07
N ILE A 113 -1.61 0.97 -4.16
CA ILE A 113 -0.37 1.71 -4.43
C ILE A 113 -0.68 3.21 -4.62
N ALA A 114 -1.72 3.55 -5.39
CA ALA A 114 -2.12 4.94 -5.58
C ALA A 114 -2.49 5.62 -4.26
N GLY A 115 -3.25 4.95 -3.37
CA GLY A 115 -3.58 5.45 -2.04
C GLY A 115 -2.34 5.67 -1.17
N ALA A 116 -1.45 4.67 -1.12
CA ALA A 116 -0.23 4.74 -0.33
C ALA A 116 0.70 5.87 -0.78
N PHE A 117 0.92 6.05 -2.08
CA PHE A 117 1.76 7.14 -2.60
C PHE A 117 1.15 8.52 -2.38
N CYS A 118 -0.15 8.69 -2.58
CA CYS A 118 -0.82 9.96 -2.31
C CYS A 118 -0.77 10.35 -0.83
N GLY A 119 -0.93 9.39 0.07
CA GLY A 119 -0.81 9.62 1.51
C GLY A 119 0.61 10.00 1.93
N TYR A 120 1.59 9.28 1.40
CA TYR A 120 3.01 9.53 1.65
C TYR A 120 3.47 10.93 1.22
N GLY A 121 3.04 11.39 0.04
CA GLY A 121 3.46 12.69 -0.48
C GLY A 121 2.93 13.88 0.34
N ILE A 122 1.80 13.75 1.04
CA ILE A 122 1.26 14.81 1.92
C ILE A 122 1.75 14.66 3.36
N SER A 123 2.30 13.50 3.72
CA SER A 123 2.70 13.22 5.09
C SER A 123 3.84 14.12 5.55
N PRO A 124 3.70 14.80 6.69
CA PRO A 124 4.80 15.58 7.27
C PRO A 124 5.93 14.70 7.80
N MET A 125 5.71 13.39 7.95
CA MET A 125 6.69 12.41 8.42
C MET A 125 7.40 11.67 7.28
N SER A 126 7.12 12.04 6.01
CA SER A 126 7.72 11.34 4.89
C SER A 126 9.18 11.74 4.67
N ASP A 127 10.05 10.74 4.49
CA ASP A 127 11.46 10.94 4.19
C ASP A 127 11.67 11.78 2.92
N PHE A 128 10.75 11.67 1.97
CA PHE A 128 10.79 12.42 0.72
C PHE A 128 10.66 13.93 0.94
N VAL A 129 9.72 14.36 1.78
CA VAL A 129 9.52 15.78 2.11
C VAL A 129 10.72 16.34 2.85
N TYR A 130 11.33 15.57 3.75
CA TYR A 130 12.56 15.96 4.43
C TYR A 130 13.73 16.09 3.47
N LEU A 131 13.93 15.12 2.58
CA LEU A 131 15.00 15.16 1.56
C LEU A 131 14.82 16.34 0.61
N LEU A 132 13.58 16.60 0.17
CA LEU A 132 13.27 17.71 -0.69
C LEU A 132 13.53 19.05 0.00
N SER A 133 13.06 19.22 1.23
CA SER A 133 13.28 20.42 2.06
C SER A 133 14.77 20.70 2.26
N SER A 134 15.55 19.67 2.60
CA SER A 134 16.99 19.80 2.81
C SER A 134 17.78 20.10 1.53
N SER A 135 17.33 19.56 0.39
CA SER A 135 18.00 19.76 -0.91
C SER A 135 17.79 21.16 -1.48
N VAL A 136 16.66 21.80 -1.14
CA VAL A 136 16.30 23.12 -1.66
C VAL A 136 16.53 24.22 -0.62
N GLU A 137 16.99 23.86 0.58
CA GLU A 137 17.22 24.77 1.73
C GLU A 137 15.99 25.63 2.09
N ILE A 138 14.79 25.08 1.90
CA ILE A 138 13.51 25.74 2.18
C ILE A 138 12.90 25.12 3.46
N GLU A 139 12.19 25.94 4.24
CA GLU A 139 11.44 25.48 5.40
C GLU A 139 10.47 24.34 5.04
N LEU A 140 10.46 23.29 5.83
CA LEU A 140 9.59 22.11 5.69
C LEU A 140 8.11 22.50 5.45
N ALA A 141 7.63 23.52 6.17
CA ALA A 141 6.25 24.01 6.02
C ALA A 141 5.92 24.57 4.64
N LYS A 142 6.88 25.23 3.99
CA LYS A 142 6.72 25.76 2.63
C LYS A 142 6.75 24.64 1.60
N THR A 143 7.62 23.66 1.78
CA THR A 143 7.73 22.48 0.92
C THR A 143 6.42 21.68 0.97
N LEU A 144 5.89 21.39 2.17
CA LEU A 144 4.60 20.71 2.35
C LEU A 144 3.45 21.45 1.68
N LYS A 145 3.44 22.80 1.75
CA LYS A 145 2.39 23.61 1.13
C LYS A 145 2.45 23.55 -0.39
N ALA A 146 3.66 23.54 -0.96
CA ALA A 146 3.86 23.42 -2.40
C ALA A 146 3.46 22.02 -2.90
N GLU A 147 3.88 20.97 -2.20
CA GLU A 147 3.52 19.57 -2.54
C GLU A 147 2.02 19.33 -2.44
N ARG A 148 1.37 19.83 -1.39
CA ARG A 148 -0.07 19.71 -1.21
C ARG A 148 -0.84 20.26 -2.41
N ASN A 149 -0.43 21.38 -2.99
CA ASN A 149 -1.07 21.95 -4.16
C ASN A 149 -0.93 21.06 -5.41
N SER A 150 0.17 20.32 -5.52
CA SER A 150 0.41 19.40 -6.64
C SER A 150 -0.32 18.05 -6.45
N ILE A 151 -0.42 17.57 -5.22
CA ILE A 151 -0.99 16.25 -4.92
C ILE A 151 -2.53 16.29 -4.84
N ILE A 152 -3.14 17.40 -4.43
CA ILE A 152 -4.62 17.52 -4.35
C ILE A 152 -5.30 17.16 -5.69
N PRO A 153 -4.90 17.70 -6.86
CA PRO A 153 -5.52 17.29 -8.12
C PRO A 153 -5.31 15.80 -8.42
N THR A 154 -4.16 15.25 -8.06
CA THR A 154 -3.87 13.81 -8.21
C THR A 154 -4.81 12.96 -7.37
N ILE A 155 -5.08 13.34 -6.13
CA ILE A 155 -6.04 12.67 -5.26
C ILE A 155 -7.43 12.65 -5.89
N CYS A 156 -7.89 13.79 -6.44
CA CYS A 156 -9.19 13.88 -7.09
C CYS A 156 -9.30 12.95 -8.31
N VAL A 157 -8.25 12.89 -9.13
CA VAL A 157 -8.19 12.00 -10.30
C VAL A 157 -8.18 10.53 -9.86
N CYS A 158 -7.38 10.18 -8.87
CA CYS A 158 -7.32 8.82 -8.33
C CYS A 158 -8.65 8.39 -7.71
N LEU A 159 -9.30 9.25 -6.93
CA LEU A 159 -10.63 8.97 -6.36
C LEU A 159 -11.69 8.78 -7.45
N ALA A 160 -11.69 9.62 -8.49
CA ALA A 160 -12.58 9.45 -9.62
C ALA A 160 -12.32 8.12 -10.36
N GLY A 161 -11.05 7.74 -10.54
CA GLY A 161 -10.65 6.45 -11.09
C GLY A 161 -11.10 5.26 -10.24
N CYS A 162 -10.96 5.36 -8.92
CA CYS A 162 -11.43 4.34 -7.97
C CYS A 162 -12.95 4.19 -8.02
N PHE A 163 -13.68 5.31 -8.09
CA PHE A 163 -15.14 5.29 -8.21
C PHE A 163 -15.58 4.65 -9.53
N TYR A 164 -14.92 5.00 -10.65
CA TYR A 164 -15.18 4.40 -11.95
C TYR A 164 -14.87 2.90 -11.95
N ALA A 165 -13.74 2.48 -11.35
CA ALA A 165 -13.39 1.08 -11.22
C ALA A 165 -14.40 0.30 -10.36
N GLY A 166 -14.88 0.91 -9.28
CA GLY A 166 -15.93 0.34 -8.43
C GLY A 166 -17.22 0.12 -9.20
N TRP A 167 -17.67 1.13 -9.94
CA TRP A 167 -18.90 1.03 -10.73
C TRP A 167 -18.82 -0.03 -11.82
N LYS A 168 -17.73 -0.04 -12.60
CA LYS A 168 -17.56 -1.00 -13.71
C LYS A 168 -17.46 -2.45 -13.23
N ASN A 169 -16.85 -2.69 -12.06
CA ASN A 169 -16.66 -4.05 -11.53
C ASN A 169 -17.79 -4.49 -10.58
N ALA A 170 -18.71 -3.60 -10.19
CA ALA A 170 -19.84 -3.94 -9.33
C ALA A 170 -20.74 -5.04 -9.93
N GLU A 171 -20.91 -5.04 -11.23
CA GLU A 171 -21.69 -6.07 -11.95
C GLU A 171 -20.97 -7.44 -11.93
N LEU A 172 -19.65 -7.48 -12.01
CA LEU A 172 -18.84 -8.70 -11.99
C LEU A 172 -18.65 -9.23 -10.56
N ALA A 173 -18.51 -8.35 -9.58
CA ALA A 173 -18.33 -8.70 -8.19
C ALA A 173 -19.58 -9.31 -7.55
N GLY A 174 -20.78 -8.95 -8.02
CA GLY A 174 -22.04 -9.54 -7.55
C GLY A 174 -22.17 -11.04 -7.78
N ILE A 175 -21.50 -11.57 -8.78
CA ILE A 175 -21.54 -13.01 -9.13
C ILE A 175 -20.56 -13.81 -8.27
N SER A 176 -19.40 -13.24 -7.94
CA SER A 176 -18.34 -13.94 -7.19
C SER A 176 -18.59 -13.98 -5.68
N ILE A 177 -19.37 -13.05 -5.12
CA ILE A 177 -19.72 -13.05 -3.68
C ILE A 177 -20.54 -14.29 -3.31
N GLN A 178 -21.39 -14.78 -4.19
CA GLN A 178 -22.23 -15.94 -3.93
C GLN A 178 -21.39 -17.23 -3.88
N GLU A 179 -20.29 -17.29 -4.59
CA GLU A 179 -19.35 -18.41 -4.60
C GLU A 179 -18.38 -18.35 -3.42
N SER A 180 -17.86 -17.14 -3.12
CA SER A 180 -16.99 -16.89 -1.97
C SER A 180 -17.70 -17.08 -0.63
N SER A 181 -18.99 -16.72 -0.52
CA SER A 181 -19.78 -16.92 0.71
C SER A 181 -19.96 -18.40 1.04
N LYS A 182 -20.06 -19.28 0.05
CA LYS A 182 -20.09 -20.74 0.27
C LYS A 182 -18.76 -21.27 0.79
N MET A 183 -17.64 -20.83 0.22
CA MET A 183 -16.32 -21.22 0.71
C MET A 183 -16.05 -20.71 2.12
N ILE A 184 -16.45 -19.49 2.44
CA ILE A 184 -16.30 -18.88 3.77
C ILE A 184 -17.14 -19.61 4.82
N GLN A 185 -18.36 -20.07 4.49
CA GLN A 185 -19.16 -20.89 5.39
C GLN A 185 -18.46 -22.22 5.69
N ILE A 186 -17.88 -22.87 4.68
CA ILE A 186 -17.14 -24.14 4.86
C ILE A 186 -15.90 -23.92 5.73
N PHE A 187 -15.16 -22.83 5.57
CA PHE A 187 -14.02 -22.48 6.42
C PHE A 187 -14.46 -22.11 7.84
N GLY A 188 -15.57 -21.39 8.00
CA GLY A 188 -16.15 -21.05 9.30
C GLY A 188 -16.58 -22.31 10.07
N GLU A 189 -17.20 -23.27 9.41
CA GLU A 189 -17.57 -24.54 10.01
C GLU A 189 -16.34 -25.40 10.37
N MET A 190 -15.29 -25.39 9.55
CA MET A 190 -14.05 -26.10 9.89
C MET A 190 -13.33 -25.46 11.10
N CYS A 191 -13.24 -24.14 11.18
CA CYS A 191 -12.63 -23.46 12.32
C CYS A 191 -13.44 -23.63 13.62
N LEU A 192 -14.77 -23.57 13.55
CA LEU A 192 -15.66 -23.77 14.69
C LEU A 192 -15.76 -25.26 15.08
N GLY A 193 -15.65 -26.17 14.11
CA GLY A 193 -15.63 -27.64 14.36
C GLY A 193 -14.37 -28.10 15.08
N THR A 194 -13.25 -27.44 14.88
CA THR A 194 -11.98 -27.74 15.57
C THR A 194 -12.02 -27.34 17.05
N HIS A 195 -12.74 -26.26 17.38
CA HIS A 195 -12.85 -25.76 18.77
C HIS A 195 -13.83 -26.59 19.64
N ARG A 196 -14.65 -27.46 19.05
CA ARG A 196 -15.56 -28.34 19.79
C ARG A 196 -14.95 -29.72 20.11
N ARG A 197 -13.72 -30.00 19.71
CA ARG A 197 -13.07 -31.30 19.93
C ARG A 197 -11.84 -31.24 20.83
N CYS A 198 -11.63 -30.14 21.58
CA CYS A 198 -10.62 -30.06 22.65
C CYS A 198 -11.29 -29.93 23.99
#